data_6bb96011f67dbfbd069e61e4e1a3fcd1
#
_entry.id   6bb96011f67dbfbd069e61e4e1a3fcd1
#
_cell.length_a   1.000
_cell.length_b   1.000
_cell.length_c   1.000
_cell.angle_alpha   90.00
_cell.angle_beta   90.00
_cell.angle_gamma   90.00
#
_symmetry.space_group_name_H-M   'P 1'
#
loop_
_entity.id
_entity.type
_entity.pdbx_description
1 polymer ?
#
loop_
_entity_poly.entity_id
_entity_poly.type
_entity_poly.pdbx_seq_one_letter_code
_entity_poly.pdbx_strand_id
1 'polypeptide(L)'
;MDHDSITKTKIKTNNYKPVFPISFDHDKKPGAEILGTPWFDDKLVDLSKLILDEENLGTDDNPDLFFIGFSAMDYVIHNYGPFSQETMDYLIRLDIQLNELITHIDNTIGLEHVEFVLTSDHGGLPLPEFLPQLNLSGGRINRDNLREAYDWIEAVSYTHLRAHET
;
A
#
# COMPACT_ATOMS: atom_id res chain seq x y z
N MET A 1 -6.63 22.51 11.69
CA MET A 1 -5.41 22.02 11.08
C MET A 1 -5.71 21.79 9.61
N ASP A 2 -5.01 22.44 8.71
CA ASP A 2 -5.36 22.42 7.30
C ASP A 2 -4.82 21.12 6.65
N HIS A 3 -5.69 20.12 6.55
CA HIS A 3 -5.41 18.83 5.90
C HIS A 3 -4.99 19.00 4.43
N ASP A 4 -5.43 20.07 3.81
CA ASP A 4 -5.12 20.47 2.44
C ASP A 4 -3.62 20.75 2.20
N SER A 5 -2.87 21.15 3.23
CA SER A 5 -1.46 21.54 3.06
C SER A 5 -0.54 20.34 2.83
N ILE A 6 -0.83 19.19 3.42
CA ILE A 6 0.00 17.97 3.34
C ILE A 6 -0.22 17.28 2.01
N THR A 7 -1.47 17.13 1.63
CA THR A 7 -1.87 16.57 0.33
C THR A 7 -1.33 17.44 -0.82
N LYS A 8 -1.43 18.78 -0.72
CA LYS A 8 -0.91 19.73 -1.71
C LYS A 8 0.60 19.65 -1.91
N THR A 9 1.38 19.28 -0.91
CA THR A 9 2.86 19.24 -1.04
C THR A 9 3.31 18.06 -1.92
N LYS A 10 2.72 16.89 -1.77
CA LYS A 10 3.05 15.72 -2.61
C LYS A 10 2.46 15.80 -4.03
N ILE A 11 1.30 16.40 -4.14
CA ILE A 11 0.56 16.61 -5.40
C ILE A 11 1.30 17.55 -6.34
N LYS A 12 2.03 18.56 -5.83
CA LYS A 12 2.85 19.44 -6.67
C LYS A 12 3.94 18.70 -7.45
N THR A 13 4.42 17.56 -6.95
CA THR A 13 5.48 16.79 -7.63
C THR A 13 4.94 15.86 -8.71
N ASN A 14 3.62 15.56 -8.74
CA ASN A 14 3.02 14.57 -9.64
C ASN A 14 1.93 15.12 -10.59
N ASN A 15 1.76 16.44 -10.73
CA ASN A 15 0.68 17.08 -11.52
C ASN A 15 -0.75 16.67 -11.11
N TYR A 16 -0.94 16.22 -9.89
CA TYR A 16 -2.23 15.79 -9.37
C TYR A 16 -3.07 16.99 -8.92
N LYS A 17 -4.37 16.98 -9.20
CA LYS A 17 -5.30 17.98 -8.65
C LYS A 17 -5.85 17.46 -7.33
N PRO A 18 -5.68 18.18 -6.20
CA PRO A 18 -6.16 17.75 -4.88
C PRO A 18 -7.67 18.00 -4.73
N VAL A 19 -8.47 17.34 -5.52
CA VAL A 19 -9.92 17.50 -5.53
C VAL A 19 -10.56 16.12 -5.53
N PHE A 20 -11.36 15.85 -4.51
CA PHE A 20 -12.23 14.69 -4.47
C PHE A 20 -13.50 14.93 -5.33
N PRO A 21 -13.97 13.93 -6.09
CA PRO A 21 -13.38 12.61 -6.32
C PRO A 21 -12.16 12.67 -7.25
N ILE A 22 -11.21 11.78 -6.98
CA ILE A 22 -10.03 11.61 -7.85
C ILE A 22 -10.50 11.01 -9.18
N SER A 23 -10.27 11.72 -10.28
CA SER A 23 -10.55 11.21 -11.61
C SER A 23 -9.31 10.62 -12.26
N PHE A 24 -9.45 9.46 -12.88
CA PHE A 24 -8.39 8.80 -13.63
C PHE A 24 -8.41 9.25 -15.10
N ASP A 25 -7.23 9.46 -15.65
CA ASP A 25 -7.06 9.72 -17.08
C ASP A 25 -6.98 8.36 -17.79
N HIS A 26 -8.08 7.93 -18.36
CA HIS A 26 -8.20 6.64 -19.06
C HIS A 26 -7.24 6.47 -20.25
N ASP A 27 -6.66 7.56 -20.75
CA ASP A 27 -5.74 7.53 -21.89
C ASP A 27 -4.29 7.22 -21.47
N LYS A 28 -3.98 7.25 -20.16
CA LYS A 28 -2.65 7.04 -19.62
C LYS A 28 -2.52 5.71 -18.84
N LYS A 29 -2.27 4.61 -19.55
CA LYS A 29 -1.95 3.28 -18.97
C LYS A 29 -2.90 2.87 -17.85
N PRO A 30 -4.13 2.46 -18.14
CA PRO A 30 -5.19 2.24 -17.16
C PRO A 30 -4.88 1.17 -16.10
N GLY A 31 -3.85 0.34 -16.27
CA GLY A 31 -3.51 -0.71 -15.31
C GLY A 31 -2.71 -0.25 -14.09
N ALA A 32 -1.82 0.73 -14.24
CA ALA A 32 -0.94 1.13 -13.13
C ALA A 32 -1.61 2.09 -12.14
N GLU A 33 -2.62 2.85 -12.58
CA GLU A 33 -3.32 3.82 -11.75
C GLU A 33 -4.29 3.15 -10.78
N ILE A 34 -4.79 1.97 -11.10
CA ILE A 34 -5.77 1.25 -10.27
C ILE A 34 -5.14 0.61 -9.04
N LEU A 35 -3.82 0.30 -9.09
CA LEU A 35 -3.10 -0.41 -8.02
C LEU A 35 -3.14 0.30 -6.67
N GLY A 36 -3.19 1.63 -6.67
CA GLY A 36 -3.28 2.45 -5.46
C GLY A 36 -4.70 2.93 -5.16
N THR A 37 -5.70 2.14 -5.47
CA THR A 37 -7.10 2.49 -5.28
C THR A 37 -7.91 1.35 -4.64
N PRO A 38 -9.02 1.65 -3.96
CA PRO A 38 -9.90 0.63 -3.40
C PRO A 38 -10.49 -0.32 -4.46
N TRP A 39 -10.59 0.10 -5.71
CA TRP A 39 -11.12 -0.75 -6.81
C TRP A 39 -10.20 -1.93 -7.15
N PHE A 40 -8.91 -1.83 -6.87
CA PHE A 40 -8.00 -2.96 -7.05
C PHE A 40 -8.35 -4.08 -6.08
N ASP A 41 -8.53 -3.76 -4.81
CA ASP A 41 -8.89 -4.75 -3.79
C ASP A 41 -10.33 -5.24 -3.91
N ASP A 42 -11.24 -4.42 -4.46
CA ASP A 42 -12.58 -4.85 -4.85
C ASP A 42 -12.51 -6.02 -5.86
N LYS A 43 -11.68 -5.88 -6.90
CA LYS A 43 -11.46 -6.97 -7.86
C LYS A 43 -10.73 -8.17 -7.26
N LEU A 44 -9.86 -7.95 -6.29
CA LEU A 44 -9.21 -9.02 -5.55
C LEU A 44 -10.22 -9.81 -4.69
N VAL A 45 -11.18 -9.13 -4.07
CA VAL A 45 -12.28 -9.79 -3.33
C VAL A 45 -13.18 -10.58 -4.29
N ASP A 46 -13.55 -10.00 -5.45
CA ASP A 46 -14.31 -10.73 -6.47
C ASP A 46 -13.59 -12.01 -6.91
N LEU A 47 -12.29 -11.91 -7.20
CA LEU A 47 -11.46 -13.05 -7.58
C LEU A 47 -11.34 -14.07 -6.46
N SER A 48 -11.23 -13.62 -5.20
CA SER A 48 -11.13 -14.49 -4.03
C SER A 48 -12.39 -15.31 -3.86
N LYS A 49 -13.57 -14.71 -4.00
CA LYS A 49 -14.87 -15.42 -3.96
C LYS A 49 -14.93 -16.48 -5.08
N LEU A 50 -14.51 -16.11 -6.29
CA LEU A 50 -14.49 -17.03 -7.41
C LEU A 50 -13.56 -18.23 -7.17
N ILE A 51 -12.36 -18.00 -6.61
CA ILE A 51 -11.42 -19.07 -6.29
C ILE A 51 -12.00 -20.01 -5.21
N LEU A 52 -12.59 -19.44 -4.15
CA LEU A 52 -13.24 -20.24 -3.09
C LEU A 52 -14.30 -21.18 -3.67
N ASP A 53 -15.12 -20.66 -4.58
CA ASP A 53 -16.23 -21.41 -5.18
C ASP A 53 -15.75 -22.46 -6.19
N GLU A 54 -14.85 -22.09 -7.12
CA GLU A 54 -14.43 -22.97 -8.22
C GLU A 54 -13.47 -24.07 -7.76
N GLU A 55 -12.61 -23.78 -6.77
CA GLU A 55 -11.69 -24.77 -6.19
C GLU A 55 -12.33 -25.57 -5.05
N ASN A 56 -13.57 -25.23 -4.66
CA ASN A 56 -14.33 -25.88 -3.58
C ASN A 56 -13.58 -25.87 -2.23
N LEU A 57 -12.89 -24.78 -1.90
CA LEU A 57 -12.10 -24.67 -0.68
C LEU A 57 -12.99 -24.76 0.56
N GLY A 58 -12.54 -25.51 1.56
CA GLY A 58 -13.26 -25.73 2.82
C GLY A 58 -14.50 -26.63 2.72
N THR A 59 -14.66 -27.40 1.62
CA THR A 59 -15.85 -28.25 1.41
C THR A 59 -15.63 -29.73 1.74
N ASP A 60 -14.40 -30.13 2.07
CA ASP A 60 -14.06 -31.50 2.45
C ASP A 60 -13.40 -31.57 3.85
N ASP A 61 -12.94 -32.75 4.28
CA ASP A 61 -12.34 -32.96 5.59
C ASP A 61 -10.84 -32.58 5.64
N ASN A 62 -10.23 -32.11 4.53
CA ASN A 62 -8.84 -31.70 4.49
C ASN A 62 -8.75 -30.18 4.68
N PRO A 63 -7.82 -29.70 5.54
CA PRO A 63 -7.67 -28.27 5.72
C PRO A 63 -7.05 -27.63 4.48
N ASP A 64 -7.68 -26.59 3.98
CA ASP A 64 -7.17 -25.72 2.93
C ASP A 64 -6.46 -24.51 3.51
N LEU A 65 -5.57 -23.92 2.73
CA LEU A 65 -4.85 -22.70 3.10
C LEU A 65 -4.96 -21.68 1.98
N PHE A 66 -5.60 -20.55 2.25
CA PHE A 66 -5.82 -19.50 1.29
C PHE A 66 -5.19 -18.18 1.76
N PHE A 67 -4.34 -17.58 0.93
CA PHE A 67 -3.68 -16.31 1.20
C PHE A 67 -4.20 -15.22 0.27
N ILE A 68 -4.51 -14.06 0.84
CA ILE A 68 -4.95 -12.88 0.09
C ILE A 68 -4.05 -11.70 0.49
N GLY A 69 -3.46 -11.01 -0.47
CA GLY A 69 -2.63 -9.84 -0.25
C GLY A 69 -3.32 -8.55 -0.69
N PHE A 70 -3.80 -7.75 0.26
CA PHE A 70 -4.41 -6.44 0.02
C PHE A 70 -3.32 -5.36 -0.14
N SER A 71 -2.69 -5.31 -1.31
CA SER A 71 -1.49 -4.50 -1.54
C SER A 71 -1.79 -3.04 -1.89
N ALA A 72 -3.02 -2.68 -2.23
CA ALA A 72 -3.35 -1.31 -2.63
C ALA A 72 -3.17 -0.30 -1.49
N MET A 73 -3.33 -0.74 -0.23
CA MET A 73 -3.11 0.09 0.96
C MET A 73 -1.69 0.67 1.01
N ASP A 74 -0.68 -0.13 0.68
CA ASP A 74 0.71 0.30 0.66
C ASP A 74 0.94 1.46 -0.33
N TYR A 75 0.40 1.33 -1.54
CA TYR A 75 0.43 2.42 -2.53
C TYR A 75 -0.27 3.68 -2.05
N VAL A 76 -1.41 3.56 -1.38
CA VAL A 76 -2.15 4.71 -0.84
C VAL A 76 -1.33 5.40 0.25
N ILE A 77 -0.79 4.66 1.21
CA ILE A 77 0.05 5.21 2.29
C ILE A 77 1.31 5.87 1.75
N HIS A 78 1.99 5.23 0.80
CA HIS A 78 3.19 5.78 0.17
C HIS A 78 2.91 7.05 -0.63
N ASN A 79 1.74 7.14 -1.25
CA ASN A 79 1.37 8.30 -2.05
C ASN A 79 0.83 9.46 -1.23
N TYR A 80 0.00 9.20 -0.23
CA TYR A 80 -0.79 10.21 0.48
C TYR A 80 -0.45 10.30 1.96
N GLY A 81 0.18 9.28 2.53
CA GLY A 81 0.50 9.19 3.97
C GLY A 81 -0.66 8.60 4.78
N PRO A 82 -0.35 8.05 5.98
CA PRO A 82 -1.32 7.32 6.80
C PRO A 82 -2.44 8.21 7.39
N PHE A 83 -2.26 9.53 7.42
CA PHE A 83 -3.23 10.49 7.98
C PHE A 83 -3.99 11.27 6.90
N SER A 84 -3.99 10.79 5.65
CA SER A 84 -4.69 11.44 4.55
C SER A 84 -6.17 11.05 4.48
N GLN A 85 -6.96 11.85 3.77
CA GLN A 85 -8.35 11.52 3.47
C GLN A 85 -8.44 10.30 2.55
N GLU A 86 -7.50 10.16 1.65
CA GLU A 86 -7.37 9.02 0.75
C GLU A 86 -7.19 7.72 1.53
N THR A 87 -6.32 7.71 2.53
CA THR A 87 -6.12 6.55 3.40
C THR A 87 -7.38 6.25 4.21
N MET A 88 -8.09 7.27 4.71
CA MET A 88 -9.33 7.08 5.44
C MET A 88 -10.45 6.51 4.56
N ASP A 89 -10.65 7.07 3.35
CA ASP A 89 -11.62 6.56 2.38
C ASP A 89 -11.30 5.11 1.98
N TYR A 90 -10.02 4.82 1.76
CA TYR A 90 -9.57 3.48 1.45
C TYR A 90 -9.91 2.47 2.57
N LEU A 91 -9.61 2.80 3.82
CA LEU A 91 -9.89 1.91 4.96
C LEU A 91 -11.38 1.62 5.13
N ILE A 92 -12.23 2.63 4.94
CA ILE A 92 -13.69 2.45 5.01
C ILE A 92 -14.17 1.50 3.92
N ARG A 93 -13.63 1.62 2.70
CA ARG A 93 -13.97 0.73 1.59
C ARG A 93 -13.44 -0.68 1.79
N LEU A 94 -12.21 -0.81 2.29
CA LEU A 94 -11.61 -2.10 2.61
C LEU A 94 -12.44 -2.86 3.65
N ASP A 95 -12.94 -2.16 4.68
CA ASP A 95 -13.81 -2.74 5.69
C ASP A 95 -15.11 -3.32 5.07
N ILE A 96 -15.72 -2.57 4.14
CA ILE A 96 -16.88 -3.05 3.38
C ILE A 96 -16.54 -4.29 2.54
N GLN A 97 -15.43 -4.26 1.83
CA GLN A 97 -14.96 -5.35 0.96
C GLN A 97 -14.64 -6.62 1.77
N LEU A 98 -13.99 -6.46 2.93
CA LEU A 98 -13.74 -7.57 3.85
C LEU A 98 -15.03 -8.16 4.41
N ASN A 99 -15.99 -7.31 4.76
CA ASN A 99 -17.32 -7.80 5.19
C ASN A 99 -18.04 -8.60 4.09
N GLU A 100 -17.93 -8.19 2.83
CA GLU A 100 -18.47 -8.94 1.69
C GLU A 100 -17.80 -10.30 1.54
N LEU A 101 -16.48 -10.38 1.66
CA LEU A 101 -15.72 -11.62 1.58
C LEU A 101 -16.08 -12.57 2.74
N ILE A 102 -16.08 -12.05 3.97
CA ILE A 102 -16.41 -12.81 5.17
C ILE A 102 -17.86 -13.33 5.10
N THR A 103 -18.80 -12.51 4.62
CA THR A 103 -20.19 -12.91 4.43
C THR A 103 -20.31 -14.02 3.38
N HIS A 104 -19.53 -13.96 2.30
CA HIS A 104 -19.48 -15.01 1.29
C HIS A 104 -18.96 -16.33 1.89
N ILE A 105 -17.88 -16.28 2.65
CA ILE A 105 -17.29 -17.43 3.35
C ILE A 105 -18.30 -18.04 4.35
N ASP A 106 -19.00 -17.20 5.11
CA ASP A 106 -20.03 -17.66 6.06
C ASP A 106 -21.16 -18.41 5.37
N ASN A 107 -21.61 -17.91 4.23
CA ASN A 107 -22.69 -18.52 3.46
C ASN A 107 -22.30 -19.80 2.72
N THR A 108 -21.03 -19.98 2.39
CA THR A 108 -20.54 -21.12 1.58
C THR A 108 -19.88 -22.21 2.41
N ILE A 109 -19.13 -21.82 3.44
CA ILE A 109 -18.31 -22.73 4.26
C ILE A 109 -18.82 -22.77 5.71
N GLY A 110 -19.24 -21.63 6.27
CA GLY A 110 -19.54 -21.42 7.69
C GLY A 110 -18.34 -20.94 8.48
N LEU A 111 -18.49 -19.86 9.25
CA LEU A 111 -17.38 -19.25 10.01
C LEU A 111 -16.82 -20.18 11.10
N GLU A 112 -17.60 -21.14 11.57
CA GLU A 112 -17.16 -22.16 12.55
C GLU A 112 -16.11 -23.12 11.98
N HIS A 113 -15.94 -23.14 10.65
CA HIS A 113 -14.96 -23.99 9.97
C HIS A 113 -13.75 -23.21 9.47
N VAL A 114 -13.66 -21.89 9.74
CA VAL A 114 -12.64 -21.02 9.19
C VAL A 114 -11.84 -20.31 10.28
N GLU A 115 -10.54 -20.37 10.20
CA GLU A 115 -9.63 -19.56 11.02
C GLU A 115 -9.05 -18.41 10.19
N PHE A 116 -9.25 -17.18 10.66
CA PHE A 116 -8.72 -15.98 10.02
C PHE A 116 -7.43 -15.52 10.69
N VAL A 117 -6.39 -15.32 9.90
CA VAL A 117 -5.13 -14.75 10.35
C VAL A 117 -4.88 -13.46 9.58
N LEU A 118 -4.83 -12.34 10.28
CA LEU A 118 -4.50 -11.03 9.71
C LEU A 118 -3.08 -10.63 10.13
N THR A 119 -2.26 -10.30 9.16
CA THR A 119 -0.88 -9.82 9.39
C THR A 119 -0.53 -8.70 8.43
N SER A 120 0.58 -8.02 8.70
CA SER A 120 1.16 -7.00 7.83
C SER A 120 2.66 -7.23 7.74
N ASP A 121 3.27 -6.84 6.64
CA ASP A 121 4.73 -6.84 6.42
C ASP A 121 5.40 -5.67 7.16
N HIS A 122 4.75 -4.48 7.20
CA HIS A 122 5.20 -3.31 7.94
C HIS A 122 4.05 -2.33 8.22
N GLY A 123 4.32 -1.31 9.02
CA GLY A 123 3.42 -0.18 9.25
C GLY A 123 3.70 0.99 8.31
N GLY A 124 2.78 1.95 8.28
CA GLY A 124 2.93 3.20 7.52
C GLY A 124 3.57 4.30 8.36
N LEU A 125 4.66 4.91 7.88
CA LEU A 125 5.26 6.08 8.51
C LEU A 125 4.56 7.37 8.08
N PRO A 126 4.43 8.36 8.98
CA PRO A 126 3.97 9.69 8.62
C PRO A 126 4.84 10.31 7.53
N LEU A 127 4.24 11.08 6.63
CA LEU A 127 5.02 11.88 5.69
C LEU A 127 5.96 12.83 6.45
N PRO A 128 7.21 13.04 5.97
CA PRO A 128 8.15 13.94 6.62
C PRO A 128 7.60 15.34 6.87
N GLU A 129 6.71 15.83 6.00
CA GLU A 129 6.04 17.12 6.12
C GLU A 129 5.02 17.17 7.26
N PHE A 130 4.58 16.00 7.76
CA PHE A 130 3.66 15.89 8.89
C PHE A 130 4.39 15.79 10.24
N LEU A 131 5.65 15.37 10.26
CA LEU A 131 6.42 15.13 11.49
C LEU A 131 6.47 16.34 12.43
N PRO A 132 6.61 17.60 11.97
CA PRO A 132 6.58 18.77 12.84
C PRO A 132 5.28 18.90 13.65
N GLN A 133 4.15 18.43 13.12
CA GLN A 133 2.85 18.45 13.82
C GLN A 133 2.80 17.42 14.96
N LEU A 134 3.64 16.40 14.89
CA LEU A 134 3.84 15.39 15.94
C LEU A 134 4.99 15.75 16.91
N ASN A 135 5.57 16.97 16.81
CA ASN A 135 6.78 17.39 17.51
C ASN A 135 7.99 16.47 17.22
N LEU A 136 8.05 15.89 16.04
CA LEU A 136 9.16 15.08 15.57
C LEU A 136 9.93 15.82 14.50
N SER A 137 11.25 15.62 14.46
CA SER A 137 12.12 16.13 13.39
C SER A 137 12.22 15.08 12.28
N GLY A 138 12.24 15.56 11.05
CA GLY A 138 12.47 14.72 9.87
C GLY A 138 12.51 15.55 8.61
N GLY A 139 12.91 14.91 7.52
CA GLY A 139 13.03 15.57 6.21
C GLY A 139 13.19 14.56 5.11
N ARG A 140 13.19 15.06 3.87
CA ARG A 140 13.48 14.27 2.69
C ARG A 140 14.93 14.41 2.31
N ILE A 141 15.59 13.29 2.08
CA ILE A 141 16.91 13.27 1.46
C ILE A 141 16.71 13.45 -0.05
N ASN A 142 17.42 14.43 -0.63
CA ASN A 142 17.46 14.56 -2.08
C ASN A 142 18.15 13.32 -2.67
N ARG A 143 17.56 12.73 -3.72
CA ARG A 143 18.11 11.55 -4.39
C ARG A 143 19.50 11.78 -4.95
N ASP A 144 19.79 13.00 -5.44
CA ASP A 144 21.10 13.34 -5.98
C ASP A 144 22.17 13.36 -4.88
N ASN A 145 21.88 13.94 -3.71
CA ASN A 145 22.76 13.90 -2.56
C ASN A 145 23.00 12.47 -2.05
N LEU A 146 21.97 11.63 -2.09
CA LEU A 146 22.09 10.23 -1.70
C LEU A 146 22.98 9.46 -2.68
N ARG A 147 22.83 9.73 -3.99
CA ARG A 147 23.67 9.14 -5.04
C ARG A 147 25.13 9.56 -4.90
N GLU A 148 25.39 10.85 -4.70
CA GLU A 148 26.74 11.35 -4.44
C GLU A 148 27.38 10.68 -3.21
N ALA A 149 26.62 10.47 -2.15
CA ALA A 149 27.09 9.76 -0.97
C ALA A 149 27.43 8.28 -1.26
N TYR A 150 26.63 7.60 -2.07
CA TYR A 150 26.92 6.23 -2.50
C TYR A 150 28.16 6.16 -3.38
N ASP A 151 28.29 7.06 -4.37
CA ASP A 151 29.45 7.15 -5.27
C ASP A 151 30.73 7.39 -4.46
N TRP A 152 30.65 8.24 -3.43
CA TRP A 152 31.77 8.50 -2.53
C TRP A 152 32.14 7.26 -1.70
N ILE A 153 31.17 6.54 -1.13
CA ILE A 153 31.40 5.31 -0.36
C ILE A 153 32.03 4.24 -1.24
N GLU A 154 31.55 4.07 -2.46
CA GLU A 154 32.10 3.12 -3.43
C GLU A 154 33.55 3.46 -3.77
N ALA A 155 33.85 4.73 -4.08
CA ALA A 155 35.20 5.18 -4.38
C ALA A 155 36.17 4.95 -3.22
N VAL A 156 35.76 5.25 -1.98
CA VAL A 156 36.56 5.01 -0.77
C VAL A 156 36.79 3.53 -0.54
N SER A 157 35.75 2.70 -0.64
CA SER A 157 35.85 1.25 -0.48
C SER A 157 36.81 0.63 -1.51
N TYR A 158 36.73 1.06 -2.77
CA TYR A 158 37.58 0.57 -3.83
C TYR A 158 39.06 0.91 -3.60
N THR A 159 39.37 2.15 -3.13
CA THR A 159 40.71 2.55 -2.81
C THR A 159 41.31 1.83 -1.61
N HIS A 160 40.51 1.54 -0.58
CA HIS A 160 40.95 0.76 0.57
C HIS A 160 41.23 -0.72 0.23
N LEU A 161 40.40 -1.35 -0.56
CA LEU A 161 40.58 -2.75 -0.97
C LEU A 161 41.87 -2.91 -1.81
N ARG A 162 42.16 -2.00 -2.74
CA ARG A 162 43.39 -2.03 -3.54
C ARG A 162 44.68 -1.74 -2.72
N ALA A 163 44.58 -0.97 -1.66
CA ALA A 163 45.79 -0.66 -0.83
C ALA A 163 46.27 -1.89 -0.04
N HIS A 164 45.48 -2.95 0.07
CA HIS A 164 45.85 -4.22 0.74
C HIS A 164 46.34 -5.31 -0.23
N GLU A 165 46.33 -5.05 -1.55
CA GLU A 165 46.82 -6.00 -2.56
C GLU A 165 48.27 -5.72 -3.05
N THR A 166 48.95 -4.71 -2.49
CA THR A 166 50.37 -4.41 -2.74
C THR A 166 51.18 -4.64 -1.46
#